data_aa8e9c867a0aab5d79ae97450d0987ed
#
_entry.id   aa8e9c867a0aab5d79ae97450d0987ed
#
_cell.length_a   1.000
_cell.length_b   1.000
_cell.length_c   1.000
_cell.angle_alpha   90.00
_cell.angle_beta   90.00
_cell.angle_gamma   90.00
#
_symmetry.space_group_name_H-M   'P 1'
#
loop_
_entity.id
_entity.type
_entity.pdbx_description
1 polymer ?
#
loop_
_entity_poly.entity_id
_entity_poly.type
_entity_poly.pdbx_seq_one_letter_code
_entity_poly.pdbx_strand_id
1 'polypeptide(L)'
;MKRKLLIISMLLFVSIKMFATASWYGQDFEGKLSASGYVYAANQLTCASNDHPFGTVLKVTNKANMKSVIVVVLDRGSFKEKYGRKIDLSKEAFTKIAKIGEGLINVKIEVISKAKSFKYKHGKPVFTAKEYDSFLTEIKG
;
A
#
# COMPACT_ATOMS: atom_id res chain seq x y z
N MET A 1 34.55 -48.93 11.47
CA MET A 1 34.29 -47.80 10.59
C MET A 1 32.92 -47.19 10.94
N LYS A 2 32.93 -46.03 11.54
CA LYS A 2 31.69 -45.29 11.81
C LYS A 2 31.32 -44.51 10.57
N ARG A 3 30.27 -44.93 9.87
CA ARG A 3 29.67 -44.16 8.80
C ARG A 3 29.01 -42.95 9.43
N LYS A 4 29.56 -41.76 9.19
CA LYS A 4 28.86 -40.51 9.50
C LYS A 4 27.68 -40.38 8.56
N LEU A 5 26.46 -40.53 9.10
CA LEU A 5 25.25 -40.20 8.39
C LEU A 5 25.24 -38.67 8.27
N LEU A 6 25.53 -38.14 7.08
CA LEU A 6 25.29 -36.76 6.77
C LEU A 6 23.77 -36.60 6.59
N ILE A 7 23.09 -36.18 7.63
CA ILE A 7 21.71 -35.70 7.51
C ILE A 7 21.80 -34.35 6.83
N ILE A 8 21.66 -34.34 5.50
CA ILE A 8 21.42 -33.11 4.77
C ILE A 8 20.02 -32.69 5.14
N SER A 9 19.90 -31.81 6.13
CA SER A 9 18.68 -31.08 6.41
C SER A 9 18.39 -30.21 5.18
N MET A 10 17.59 -30.73 4.27
CA MET A 10 17.04 -29.97 3.16
C MET A 10 16.05 -28.98 3.77
N LEU A 11 16.53 -27.77 4.06
CA LEU A 11 15.67 -26.62 4.39
C LEU A 11 14.80 -26.36 3.18
N LEU A 12 13.57 -26.91 3.23
CA LEU A 12 12.53 -26.57 2.28
C LEU A 12 12.17 -25.12 2.57
N PHE A 13 12.76 -24.19 1.81
CA PHE A 13 12.25 -22.83 1.74
C PHE A 13 10.89 -22.89 1.04
N VAL A 14 9.84 -23.11 1.84
CA VAL A 14 8.49 -22.81 1.39
C VAL A 14 8.44 -21.30 1.27
N SER A 15 8.69 -20.81 0.04
CA SER A 15 8.37 -19.43 -0.30
C SER A 15 6.87 -19.28 -0.12
N ILE A 16 6.46 -18.78 1.04
CA ILE A 16 5.08 -18.35 1.26
C ILE A 16 4.92 -17.16 0.33
N LYS A 17 4.36 -17.40 -0.85
CA LYS A 17 3.91 -16.32 -1.72
C LYS A 17 2.77 -15.63 -0.97
N MET A 18 3.09 -14.56 -0.28
CA MET A 18 2.08 -13.67 0.27
C MET A 18 1.40 -12.99 -0.92
N PHE A 19 0.23 -13.53 -1.31
CA PHE A 19 -0.63 -12.90 -2.29
C PHE A 19 -1.25 -11.67 -1.64
N ALA A 20 -0.71 -10.48 -1.98
CA ALA A 20 -1.37 -9.22 -1.68
C ALA A 20 -2.19 -8.81 -2.89
N THR A 21 -3.45 -8.43 -2.66
CA THR A 21 -4.29 -7.81 -3.68
C THR A 21 -4.60 -6.38 -3.30
N ALA A 22 -4.74 -5.53 -4.33
CA ALA A 22 -5.13 -4.15 -4.22
C ALA A 22 -6.48 -3.93 -4.89
N SER A 23 -7.31 -3.15 -4.25
CA SER A 23 -8.54 -2.56 -4.80
C SER A 23 -8.41 -1.04 -4.84
N TRP A 24 -9.47 -0.33 -5.20
CA TRP A 24 -9.50 1.13 -5.20
C TRP A 24 -10.78 1.66 -4.56
N TYR A 25 -10.68 2.89 -4.04
CA TYR A 25 -11.81 3.58 -3.42
C TYR A 25 -12.91 3.88 -4.44
N GLY A 26 -14.16 3.57 -4.11
CA GLY A 26 -15.32 4.00 -4.87
C GLY A 26 -15.54 5.53 -4.81
N GLN A 27 -16.38 6.05 -5.71
CA GLN A 27 -16.68 7.49 -5.83
C GLN A 27 -17.29 8.10 -4.56
N ASP A 28 -17.95 7.28 -3.74
CA ASP A 28 -18.65 7.73 -2.52
C ASP A 28 -17.69 8.23 -1.41
N PHE A 29 -16.39 8.01 -1.55
CA PHE A 29 -15.39 8.42 -0.55
C PHE A 29 -14.81 9.82 -0.79
N GLU A 30 -15.02 10.41 -1.96
CA GLU A 30 -14.53 11.76 -2.25
C GLU A 30 -15.06 12.78 -1.23
N GLY A 31 -14.16 13.56 -0.66
CA GLY A 31 -14.48 14.58 0.32
C GLY A 31 -14.76 14.04 1.74
N LYS A 32 -14.71 12.74 1.97
CA LYS A 32 -14.90 12.13 3.29
C LYS A 32 -13.61 12.12 4.10
N LEU A 33 -13.77 12.18 5.42
CA LEU A 33 -12.66 12.12 6.34
C LEU A 33 -12.06 10.71 6.39
N SER A 34 -10.75 10.61 6.16
CA SER A 34 -10.01 9.36 6.36
C SER A 34 -9.64 9.15 7.83
N ALA A 35 -9.23 7.93 8.18
CA ALA A 35 -8.83 7.58 9.54
C ALA A 35 -7.62 8.40 10.05
N SER A 36 -6.78 8.92 9.15
CA SER A 36 -5.65 9.79 9.50
C SER A 36 -6.03 11.23 9.87
N GLY A 37 -7.27 11.64 9.60
CA GLY A 37 -7.71 13.02 9.73
C GLY A 37 -7.57 13.86 8.47
N TYR A 38 -6.93 13.35 7.41
CA TYR A 38 -6.99 13.97 6.09
C TYR A 38 -8.33 13.70 5.39
N VAL A 39 -8.83 14.70 4.68
CA VAL A 39 -9.96 14.52 3.78
C VAL A 39 -9.49 13.83 2.51
N TYR A 40 -10.17 12.76 2.12
CA TYR A 40 -9.83 11.97 0.93
C TYR A 40 -10.04 12.78 -0.36
N ALA A 41 -9.07 12.68 -1.24
CA ALA A 41 -9.13 13.24 -2.60
C ALA A 41 -8.70 12.16 -3.61
N ALA A 42 -9.63 11.79 -4.50
CA ALA A 42 -9.43 10.69 -5.46
C ALA A 42 -8.28 10.94 -6.45
N ASN A 43 -7.95 12.20 -6.69
CA ASN A 43 -6.88 12.63 -7.60
C ASN A 43 -5.48 12.67 -6.95
N GLN A 44 -5.34 12.27 -5.70
CA GLN A 44 -4.07 12.21 -5.01
C GLN A 44 -3.58 10.76 -4.87
N LEU A 45 -2.29 10.56 -4.70
CA LEU A 45 -1.68 9.24 -4.63
C LEU A 45 -1.60 8.74 -3.19
N THR A 46 -2.71 8.21 -2.71
CA THR A 46 -2.90 7.75 -1.34
C THR A 46 -3.46 6.34 -1.28
N CYS A 47 -3.42 5.73 -0.10
CA CYS A 47 -3.99 4.41 0.12
C CYS A 47 -4.50 4.21 1.54
N ALA A 48 -5.36 3.20 1.70
CA ALA A 48 -5.68 2.60 2.99
C ALA A 48 -4.85 1.34 3.18
N SER A 49 -4.29 1.18 4.36
CA SER A 49 -3.56 -0.02 4.79
C SER A 49 -3.70 -0.19 6.29
N ASN A 50 -3.88 -1.42 6.76
CA ASN A 50 -3.91 -1.73 8.18
C ASN A 50 -2.54 -2.16 8.73
N ASP A 51 -1.55 -2.34 7.86
CA ASP A 51 -0.25 -2.92 8.20
C ASP A 51 0.85 -1.86 8.47
N HIS A 52 0.58 -0.60 8.14
CA HIS A 52 1.58 0.47 8.22
C HIS A 52 1.03 1.72 8.90
N PRO A 53 1.87 2.46 9.65
CA PRO A 53 1.48 3.76 10.24
C PRO A 53 1.07 4.78 9.17
N PHE A 54 0.23 5.74 9.55
CA PHE A 54 -0.08 6.88 8.69
C PHE A 54 1.18 7.65 8.31
N GLY A 55 1.29 8.04 7.06
CA GLY A 55 2.46 8.72 6.51
C GLY A 55 3.53 7.78 5.98
N THR A 56 3.41 6.46 6.15
CA THR A 56 4.29 5.49 5.50
C THR A 56 4.15 5.61 3.98
N VAL A 57 5.27 5.68 3.29
CA VAL A 57 5.33 5.73 1.83
C VAL A 57 5.57 4.32 1.30
N LEU A 58 4.68 3.87 0.44
CA LEU A 58 4.70 2.52 -0.14
C LEU A 58 4.89 2.59 -1.65
N LYS A 59 5.67 1.65 -2.20
CA LYS A 59 5.69 1.36 -3.63
C LYS A 59 4.80 0.14 -3.88
N VAL A 60 3.80 0.32 -4.71
CA VAL A 60 2.85 -0.74 -5.10
C VAL A 60 3.07 -1.08 -6.56
N THR A 61 3.40 -2.32 -6.83
CA THR A 61 3.69 -2.82 -8.19
C THR A 61 2.62 -3.82 -8.60
N ASN A 62 1.97 -3.59 -9.74
CA ASN A 62 1.07 -4.54 -10.37
C ASN A 62 1.89 -5.68 -10.97
N LYS A 63 1.71 -6.90 -10.46
CA LYS A 63 2.49 -8.07 -10.90
C LYS A 63 2.21 -8.49 -12.34
N ALA A 64 1.06 -8.14 -12.89
CA ALA A 64 0.69 -8.52 -14.25
C ALA A 64 1.43 -7.72 -15.33
N ASN A 65 1.76 -6.44 -15.05
CA ASN A 65 2.38 -5.55 -16.03
C ASN A 65 3.65 -4.84 -15.53
N MET A 66 4.03 -5.07 -14.27
CA MET A 66 5.19 -4.48 -13.60
C MET A 66 5.17 -2.94 -13.48
N LYS A 67 4.02 -2.32 -13.72
CA LYS A 67 3.82 -0.90 -13.43
C LYS A 67 3.72 -0.66 -11.93
N SER A 68 4.31 0.41 -11.44
CA SER A 68 4.28 0.77 -10.04
C SER A 68 3.86 2.22 -9.80
N VAL A 69 3.37 2.46 -8.60
CA VAL A 69 2.97 3.77 -8.10
C VAL A 69 3.44 3.91 -6.66
N ILE A 70 3.80 5.13 -6.28
CA ILE A 70 4.17 5.46 -4.90
C ILE A 70 2.98 6.15 -4.24
N VAL A 71 2.57 5.61 -3.10
CA VAL A 71 1.40 6.07 -2.36
C VAL A 71 1.74 6.33 -0.90
N VAL A 72 0.96 7.22 -0.27
CA VAL A 72 1.08 7.53 1.16
C VAL A 72 -0.10 6.90 1.90
N VAL A 73 0.19 6.19 2.99
CA VAL A 73 -0.84 5.58 3.84
C VAL A 73 -1.53 6.66 4.66
N LEU A 74 -2.83 6.86 4.43
CA LEU A 74 -3.65 7.86 5.12
C LEU A 74 -4.91 7.28 5.76
N ASP A 75 -5.22 6.02 5.49
CA ASP A 75 -6.48 5.44 5.91
C ASP A 75 -6.34 3.99 6.37
N ARG A 76 -7.39 3.50 6.99
CA ARG A 76 -7.58 2.10 7.35
C ARG A 76 -8.72 1.51 6.53
N GLY A 77 -8.69 0.21 6.28
CA GLY A 77 -9.69 -0.46 5.49
C GLY A 77 -10.32 -1.63 6.23
N SER A 78 -11.58 -1.95 5.87
CA SER A 78 -12.25 -3.18 6.28
C SER A 78 -11.94 -4.26 5.25
N PHE A 79 -10.71 -4.79 5.31
CA PHE A 79 -10.26 -5.81 4.37
C PHE A 79 -10.77 -7.19 4.78
N LYS A 80 -11.58 -7.81 3.91
CA LYS A 80 -11.94 -9.22 4.06
C LYS A 80 -10.76 -10.07 3.60
N GLU A 81 -10.27 -10.94 4.46
CA GLU A 81 -9.12 -11.83 4.18
C GLU A 81 -9.36 -12.77 2.99
N LYS A 82 -10.61 -13.01 2.64
CA LYS A 82 -11.05 -13.98 1.61
C LYS A 82 -10.33 -13.83 0.25
N TYR A 83 -9.88 -12.61 -0.10
CA TYR A 83 -9.22 -12.36 -1.38
C TYR A 83 -7.77 -11.89 -1.24
N GLY A 84 -7.18 -11.98 -0.03
CA GLY A 84 -5.83 -11.48 0.23
C GLY A 84 -5.69 -9.97 0.05
N ARG A 85 -6.79 -9.22 0.11
CA ARG A 85 -6.80 -7.77 -0.05
C ARG A 85 -6.10 -7.10 1.13
N LYS A 86 -5.02 -6.37 0.83
CA LYS A 86 -4.14 -5.73 1.82
C LYS A 86 -4.12 -4.22 1.71
N ILE A 87 -4.52 -3.67 0.58
CA ILE A 87 -4.41 -2.26 0.28
C ILE A 87 -5.58 -1.80 -0.58
N ASP A 88 -6.04 -0.59 -0.31
CA ASP A 88 -7.05 0.10 -1.10
C ASP A 88 -6.45 1.39 -1.63
N LEU A 89 -6.27 1.47 -2.94
CA LEU A 89 -5.62 2.60 -3.60
C LEU A 89 -6.62 3.70 -3.90
N SER A 90 -6.17 4.96 -3.89
CA SER A 90 -6.95 6.04 -4.50
C SER A 90 -7.19 5.71 -5.97
N LYS A 91 -8.25 6.28 -6.55
CA LYS A 91 -8.56 6.09 -7.97
C LYS A 91 -7.39 6.47 -8.86
N GLU A 92 -6.76 7.62 -8.62
CA GLU A 92 -5.58 8.07 -9.37
C GLU A 92 -4.42 7.08 -9.28
N ALA A 93 -4.12 6.58 -8.08
CA ALA A 93 -3.07 5.61 -7.89
C ALA A 93 -3.35 4.30 -8.64
N PHE A 94 -4.57 3.80 -8.56
CA PHE A 94 -4.96 2.56 -9.26
C PHE A 94 -4.84 2.71 -10.78
N THR A 95 -5.27 3.83 -11.34
CA THR A 95 -5.20 4.09 -12.80
C THR A 95 -3.77 4.21 -13.32
N LYS A 96 -2.79 4.50 -12.46
CA LYS A 96 -1.36 4.51 -12.85
C LYS A 96 -0.83 3.11 -13.17
N ILE A 97 -1.42 2.06 -12.60
CA ILE A 97 -0.89 0.69 -12.68
C ILE A 97 -1.88 -0.33 -13.26
N ALA A 98 -3.15 0.06 -13.44
CA ALA A 98 -4.20 -0.84 -13.94
C ALA A 98 -5.34 -0.05 -14.59
N LYS A 99 -6.20 -0.78 -15.29
CA LYS A 99 -7.48 -0.24 -15.75
C LYS A 99 -8.50 -0.30 -14.61
N ILE A 100 -9.29 0.75 -14.46
CA ILE A 100 -10.26 0.86 -13.36
C ILE A 100 -11.25 -0.31 -13.30
N GLY A 101 -11.63 -0.83 -14.46
CA GLY A 101 -12.55 -1.97 -14.58
C GLY A 101 -12.00 -3.32 -14.09
N GLU A 102 -10.68 -3.43 -13.88
CA GLU A 102 -10.08 -4.64 -13.30
C GLU A 102 -10.45 -4.82 -11.83
N GLY A 103 -10.71 -3.74 -11.11
CA GLY A 103 -11.22 -3.72 -9.75
C GLY A 103 -10.33 -4.30 -8.67
N LEU A 104 -9.73 -5.46 -8.91
CA LEU A 104 -8.85 -6.17 -7.99
C LEU A 104 -7.63 -6.69 -8.75
N ILE A 105 -6.42 -6.36 -8.28
CA ILE A 105 -5.17 -6.75 -8.92
C ILE A 105 -4.19 -7.36 -7.92
N ASN A 106 -3.34 -8.26 -8.40
CA ASN A 106 -2.24 -8.81 -7.61
C ASN A 106 -1.08 -7.82 -7.59
N VAL A 107 -0.60 -7.48 -6.40
CA VAL A 107 0.44 -6.47 -6.21
C VAL A 107 1.57 -6.96 -5.32
N LYS A 108 2.72 -6.32 -5.50
CA LYS A 108 3.84 -6.34 -4.57
C LYS A 108 3.84 -4.99 -3.83
N ILE A 109 3.93 -5.03 -2.50
CA ILE A 109 3.97 -3.84 -1.65
C ILE A 109 5.34 -3.75 -1.00
N GLU A 110 6.02 -2.61 -1.16
CA GLU A 110 7.32 -2.33 -0.58
C GLU A 110 7.27 -1.04 0.23
N VAL A 111 7.82 -1.06 1.44
CA VAL A 111 7.97 0.15 2.26
C VAL A 111 9.14 0.96 1.73
N ILE A 112 8.89 2.21 1.32
CA ILE A 112 9.92 3.14 0.86
C ILE A 112 10.42 4.00 2.03
N SER A 113 9.51 4.56 2.84
CA SER A 113 9.87 5.41 3.94
C SER A 113 8.79 5.48 5.01
N LYS A 114 9.21 5.59 6.27
CA LYS A 114 8.38 5.89 7.45
C LYS A 114 8.71 7.26 8.06
N ALA A 115 9.53 8.07 7.38
CA ALA A 115 10.13 9.28 7.93
C ALA A 115 9.13 10.30 8.47
N LYS A 116 7.95 10.43 7.85
CA LYS A 116 6.87 11.33 8.30
C LYS A 116 5.66 10.63 8.91
N SER A 117 5.85 9.45 9.48
CA SER A 117 4.76 8.76 10.17
C SER A 117 4.16 9.66 11.26
N PHE A 118 2.85 9.73 11.31
CA PHE A 118 2.09 10.53 12.26
C PHE A 118 0.88 9.76 12.76
N LYS A 119 0.32 10.17 13.89
CA LYS A 119 -0.81 9.46 14.50
C LYS A 119 -2.17 9.96 13.99
N TYR A 120 -2.33 11.27 13.85
CA TYR A 120 -3.57 11.89 13.41
C TYR A 120 -3.34 13.37 13.02
N LYS A 121 -4.02 13.83 11.99
CA LYS A 121 -4.07 15.25 11.59
C LYS A 121 -5.32 15.92 12.14
N HIS A 122 -5.13 17.05 12.79
CA HIS A 122 -6.22 17.89 13.28
C HIS A 122 -6.64 18.91 12.20
N GLY A 123 -7.89 19.37 12.27
CA GLY A 123 -8.40 20.42 11.39
C GLY A 123 -8.90 19.93 10.02
N LYS A 124 -8.93 18.62 9.79
CA LYS A 124 -9.47 18.01 8.55
C LYS A 124 -8.86 18.55 7.26
N PRO A 125 -7.52 18.65 7.13
CA PRO A 125 -6.90 19.15 5.91
C PRO A 125 -7.17 18.22 4.74
N VAL A 126 -7.38 18.79 3.54
CA VAL A 126 -7.39 18.01 2.31
C VAL A 126 -5.96 17.61 1.96
N PHE A 127 -5.76 16.36 1.60
CA PHE A 127 -4.45 15.91 1.13
C PHE A 127 -4.19 16.44 -0.28
N THR A 128 -3.16 17.29 -0.43
CA THR A 128 -2.83 17.98 -1.67
C THR A 128 -1.58 17.40 -2.31
N ALA A 129 -1.30 17.77 -3.57
CA ALA A 129 -0.05 17.43 -4.25
C ALA A 129 1.18 17.94 -3.49
N LYS A 130 1.09 19.11 -2.84
CA LYS A 130 2.15 19.66 -1.99
C LYS A 130 2.42 18.78 -0.76
N GLU A 131 1.37 18.28 -0.13
CA GLU A 131 1.48 17.31 0.98
C GLU A 131 2.16 16.02 0.50
N TYR A 132 1.71 15.49 -0.62
CA TYR A 132 2.32 14.29 -1.23
C TYR A 132 3.82 14.48 -1.47
N ASP A 133 4.20 15.55 -2.13
CA ASP A 133 5.61 15.87 -2.41
C ASP A 133 6.43 16.00 -1.13
N SER A 134 5.84 16.53 -0.06
CA SER A 134 6.52 16.66 1.23
C SER A 134 6.88 15.32 1.87
N PHE A 135 6.05 14.29 1.71
CA PHE A 135 6.37 12.94 2.17
C PHE A 135 7.48 12.29 1.34
N LEU A 136 7.55 12.60 0.04
CA LEU A 136 8.54 12.03 -0.85
C LEU A 136 9.91 12.73 -0.76
N THR A 137 9.94 14.00 -0.42
CA THR A 137 11.18 14.80 -0.35
C THR A 137 12.17 14.25 0.68
N GLU A 138 11.69 13.70 1.79
CA GLU A 138 12.54 13.10 2.82
C GLU A 138 13.21 11.79 2.39
N ILE A 139 12.71 11.16 1.32
CA ILE A 139 13.31 9.93 0.76
C ILE A 139 14.60 10.24 -0.01
N LYS A 140 14.73 11.46 -0.50
CA LYS A 140 15.84 11.91 -1.35
C LYS A 140 16.98 12.58 -0.57
N GLY A 141 16.81 12.68 0.72
CA GLY A 141 17.81 13.28 1.61
C GLY A 141 18.90 12.34 2.06
#